data_145b85d1877c5e52fc65a654c98240f1
#
_entry.id   145b85d1877c5e52fc65a654c98240f1
#
_cell.length_a   1.000
_cell.length_b   1.000
_cell.length_c   1.000
_cell.angle_alpha   90.00
_cell.angle_beta   90.00
_cell.angle_gamma   90.00
#
_symmetry.space_group_name_H-M   'P 1'
#
loop_
_entity.id
_entity.type
_entity.pdbx_description
1 polymer ?
#
loop_
_entity_poly.entity_id
_entity_poly.type
_entity_poly.pdbx_seq_one_letter_code
_entity_poly.pdbx_strand_id
1 'polypeptide(L)'
;MSTNAPQMNPVERKSYRGTHAAAAVSIAIGIAYLVGGWLGSGPGLGLEMFAIMLATAVGIEVVGRRSEVMRGMLDRTDERLTGIDLRATAVTGIVLILADLTAFVVQTARGGDATPYAWLGALAGATYVIALFVLLRRS
;
A
#
# COMPACT_ATOMS: atom_id res chain seq x y z
N MET A 1 39.47 -21.25 18.34
CA MET A 1 38.93 -20.40 17.28
C MET A 1 37.49 -20.09 17.65
N SER A 2 37.26 -18.91 18.23
CA SER A 2 35.88 -18.49 18.60
C SER A 2 35.23 -17.81 17.39
N THR A 3 34.26 -18.46 16.81
CA THR A 3 33.40 -17.91 15.73
C THR A 3 32.40 -16.93 16.36
N ASN A 4 32.85 -15.70 16.60
CA ASN A 4 31.95 -14.58 16.87
C ASN A 4 31.21 -14.24 15.57
N ALA A 5 30.11 -14.93 15.31
CA ALA A 5 29.12 -14.46 14.35
C ALA A 5 28.60 -13.07 14.86
N PRO A 6 28.57 -12.03 14.02
CA PRO A 6 28.08 -10.72 14.43
C PRO A 6 26.63 -10.87 14.88
N GLN A 7 26.41 -10.70 16.18
CA GLN A 7 25.06 -10.68 16.75
C GLN A 7 24.37 -9.41 16.27
N MET A 8 23.43 -9.55 15.36
CA MET A 8 22.60 -8.46 14.88
C MET A 8 21.83 -7.84 16.05
N ASN A 9 21.95 -6.51 16.22
CA ASN A 9 21.27 -5.77 17.26
C ASN A 9 19.74 -6.03 17.20
N PRO A 10 19.04 -6.20 18.34
CA PRO A 10 17.60 -6.41 18.38
C PRO A 10 16.79 -5.38 17.57
N VAL A 11 17.25 -4.14 17.51
CA VAL A 11 16.67 -3.05 16.72
C VAL A 11 16.79 -3.32 15.22
N GLU A 12 17.95 -3.77 14.75
CA GLU A 12 18.15 -4.14 13.34
C GLU A 12 17.27 -5.34 12.93
N ARG A 13 17.17 -6.33 13.80
CA ARG A 13 16.32 -7.52 13.55
C ARG A 13 14.84 -7.14 13.42
N LYS A 14 14.35 -6.15 14.18
CA LYS A 14 12.97 -5.66 14.12
C LYS A 14 12.71 -4.89 12.83
N SER A 15 13.67 -4.08 12.39
CA SER A 15 13.61 -3.28 11.17
C SER A 15 13.50 -4.13 9.90
N TYR A 16 14.26 -5.22 9.80
CA TYR A 16 14.14 -6.16 8.68
C TYR A 16 12.77 -6.87 8.61
N ARG A 17 12.10 -7.06 9.75
CA ARG A 17 10.76 -7.68 9.78
C ARG A 17 9.72 -6.80 9.10
N GLY A 18 9.81 -5.48 9.21
CA GLY A 18 8.88 -4.53 8.56
C GLY A 18 8.97 -4.58 7.03
N THR A 19 10.19 -4.56 6.47
CA THR A 19 10.40 -4.63 5.00
C THR A 19 9.94 -5.96 4.43
N HIS A 20 10.27 -7.07 5.08
CA HIS A 20 9.83 -8.39 4.65
C HIS A 20 8.31 -8.55 4.72
N ALA A 21 7.65 -8.00 5.75
CA ALA A 21 6.20 -8.02 5.85
C ALA A 21 5.54 -7.23 4.71
N ALA A 22 6.04 -6.03 4.41
CA ALA A 22 5.53 -5.21 3.30
C ALA A 22 5.72 -5.89 1.94
N ALA A 23 6.89 -6.49 1.70
CA ALA A 23 7.15 -7.26 0.48
C ALA A 23 6.24 -8.48 0.36
N ALA A 24 6.03 -9.22 1.47
CA ALA A 24 5.13 -10.37 1.50
C ALA A 24 3.67 -9.97 1.20
N VAL A 25 3.19 -8.85 1.73
CA VAL A 25 1.85 -8.31 1.43
C VAL A 25 1.74 -7.96 -0.06
N SER A 26 2.75 -7.31 -0.65
CA SER A 26 2.76 -7.00 -2.09
C SER A 26 2.68 -8.25 -2.95
N ILE A 27 3.42 -9.30 -2.59
CA ILE A 27 3.38 -10.59 -3.29
C ILE A 27 1.99 -11.25 -3.15
N ALA A 28 1.40 -11.24 -1.95
CA ALA A 28 0.06 -11.79 -1.72
C ALA A 28 -1.01 -11.09 -2.56
N ILE A 29 -0.96 -9.75 -2.64
CA ILE A 29 -1.82 -8.96 -3.53
C ILE A 29 -1.58 -9.32 -5.00
N GLY A 30 -0.32 -9.49 -5.40
CA GLY A 30 0.05 -9.91 -6.75
C GLY A 30 -0.55 -11.27 -7.14
N ILE A 31 -0.51 -12.23 -6.22
CA ILE A 31 -1.13 -13.57 -6.42
C ILE A 31 -2.66 -13.42 -6.57
N ALA A 32 -3.30 -12.59 -5.75
CA ALA A 32 -4.73 -12.33 -5.87
C ALA A 32 -5.10 -11.72 -7.24
N TYR A 33 -4.30 -10.78 -7.75
CA TYR A 33 -4.47 -10.23 -9.09
C TYR A 33 -4.25 -11.26 -10.20
N LEU A 34 -3.24 -12.15 -10.03
CA LEU A 34 -3.00 -13.23 -10.99
C LEU A 34 -4.22 -14.15 -11.10
N VAL A 35 -4.73 -14.60 -9.95
CA VAL A 35 -5.91 -15.49 -9.90
C VAL A 35 -7.15 -14.77 -10.42
N GLY A 36 -7.43 -13.55 -9.98
CA GLY A 36 -8.58 -12.77 -10.42
C GLY A 36 -8.53 -12.45 -11.91
N GLY A 37 -7.37 -12.06 -12.42
CA GLY A 37 -7.18 -11.83 -13.86
C GLY A 37 -7.36 -13.08 -14.69
N TRP A 38 -6.82 -14.21 -14.22
CA TRP A 38 -6.98 -15.50 -14.91
C TRP A 38 -8.45 -15.93 -15.01
N LEU A 39 -9.22 -15.74 -13.94
CA LEU A 39 -10.63 -16.14 -13.89
C LEU A 39 -11.57 -15.17 -14.65
N GLY A 40 -11.24 -13.88 -14.71
CA GLY A 40 -12.15 -12.85 -15.23
C GLY A 40 -11.76 -12.29 -16.59
N SER A 41 -10.53 -11.84 -16.77
CA SER A 41 -10.09 -11.04 -17.93
C SER A 41 -9.07 -11.76 -18.82
N GLY A 42 -8.67 -12.95 -18.45
CA GLY A 42 -7.65 -13.74 -19.13
C GLY A 42 -6.24 -13.62 -18.51
N PRO A 43 -5.35 -14.56 -18.87
CA PRO A 43 -4.05 -14.70 -18.21
C PRO A 43 -3.11 -13.52 -18.40
N GLY A 44 -3.26 -12.75 -19.50
CA GLY A 44 -2.39 -11.62 -19.82
C GLY A 44 -2.45 -10.53 -18.77
N LEU A 45 -3.66 -10.06 -18.44
CA LEU A 45 -3.85 -9.00 -17.46
C LEU A 45 -3.44 -9.43 -16.05
N GLY A 46 -3.75 -10.66 -15.67
CA GLY A 46 -3.35 -11.21 -14.38
C GLY A 46 -1.83 -11.28 -14.25
N LEU A 47 -1.12 -11.69 -15.30
CA LEU A 47 0.34 -11.77 -15.31
C LEU A 47 0.99 -10.38 -15.25
N GLU A 48 0.45 -9.40 -15.98
CA GLU A 48 0.93 -8.01 -15.95
C GLU A 48 0.81 -7.41 -14.55
N MET A 49 -0.35 -7.53 -13.92
CA MET A 49 -0.58 -7.03 -12.56
C MET A 49 0.30 -7.75 -11.53
N PHE A 50 0.50 -9.04 -11.67
CA PHE A 50 1.43 -9.80 -10.83
C PHE A 50 2.87 -9.30 -10.99
N ALA A 51 3.33 -9.05 -12.23
CA ALA A 51 4.66 -8.55 -12.49
C ALA A 51 4.90 -7.17 -11.86
N ILE A 52 3.89 -6.27 -11.89
CA ILE A 52 3.95 -4.96 -11.23
C ILE A 52 4.10 -5.13 -9.71
N MET A 53 3.31 -6.01 -9.10
CA MET A 53 3.38 -6.26 -7.65
C MET A 53 4.69 -6.91 -7.24
N LEU A 54 5.23 -7.79 -8.07
CA LEU A 54 6.54 -8.41 -7.85
C LEU A 54 7.66 -7.35 -7.93
N ALA A 55 7.62 -6.48 -8.93
CA ALA A 55 8.56 -5.37 -9.04
C ALA A 55 8.49 -4.43 -7.84
N THR A 56 7.28 -4.16 -7.33
CA THR A 56 7.06 -3.38 -6.11
C THR A 56 7.67 -4.06 -4.90
N ALA A 57 7.46 -5.37 -4.72
CA ALA A 57 8.03 -6.13 -3.62
C ALA A 57 9.58 -6.12 -3.65
N VAL A 58 10.17 -6.32 -4.83
CA VAL A 58 11.63 -6.22 -5.02
C VAL A 58 12.12 -4.80 -4.73
N GLY A 59 11.40 -3.77 -5.18
CA GLY A 59 11.72 -2.37 -4.92
C GLY A 59 11.74 -2.06 -3.43
N ILE A 60 10.73 -2.48 -2.67
CA ILE A 60 10.65 -2.33 -1.21
C ILE A 60 11.86 -3.01 -0.54
N GLU A 61 12.19 -4.23 -0.96
CA GLU A 61 13.29 -4.99 -0.39
C GLU A 61 14.65 -4.33 -0.67
N VAL A 62 14.89 -3.88 -1.90
CA VAL A 62 16.14 -3.22 -2.32
C VAL A 62 16.30 -1.87 -1.62
N VAL A 63 15.25 -1.04 -1.62
CA VAL A 63 15.29 0.28 -0.99
C VAL A 63 15.36 0.15 0.53
N GLY A 64 14.61 -0.79 1.12
CA GLY A 64 14.63 -1.08 2.54
C GLY A 64 16.01 -1.55 3.04
N ARG A 65 16.77 -2.27 2.21
CA ARG A 65 18.15 -2.66 2.55
C ARG A 65 19.15 -1.51 2.47
N ARG A 66 18.90 -0.53 1.60
CA ARG A 66 19.82 0.59 1.32
C ARG A 66 19.49 1.87 2.09
N SER A 67 18.26 2.04 2.55
CA SER A 67 17.78 3.28 3.16
C SER A 67 17.35 3.07 4.61
N GLU A 68 18.07 3.70 5.55
CA GLU A 68 17.67 3.76 6.96
C GLU A 68 16.34 4.49 7.16
N VAL A 69 16.06 5.49 6.31
CA VAL A 69 14.80 6.23 6.32
C VAL A 69 13.61 5.33 5.98
N MET A 70 13.73 4.50 4.94
CA MET A 70 12.67 3.56 4.58
C MET A 70 12.44 2.51 5.68
N ARG A 71 13.50 2.04 6.31
CA ARG A 71 13.41 1.14 7.46
C ARG A 71 12.69 1.80 8.63
N GLY A 72 13.04 3.05 8.96
CA GLY A 72 12.38 3.81 10.02
C GLY A 72 10.89 4.06 9.76
N MET A 73 10.48 4.32 8.52
CA MET A 73 9.08 4.46 8.12
C MET A 73 8.29 3.17 8.33
N LEU A 74 8.86 2.02 7.95
CA LEU A 74 8.20 0.72 8.09
C LEU A 74 8.13 0.24 9.54
N ASP A 75 9.07 0.65 10.39
CA ASP A 75 9.12 0.28 11.82
C ASP A 75 8.31 1.23 12.74
N ARG A 76 7.85 2.37 12.22
CA ARG A 76 7.09 3.40 12.98
C ARG A 76 7.74 3.78 14.32
N THR A 77 9.06 3.73 14.41
CA THR A 77 9.80 3.99 15.65
C THR A 77 10.16 5.47 15.83
N ASP A 78 10.09 6.26 14.76
CA ASP A 78 10.41 7.68 14.75
C ASP A 78 9.14 8.51 14.51
N GLU A 79 8.75 9.35 15.48
CA GLU A 79 7.55 10.22 15.39
C GLU A 79 7.61 11.15 14.18
N ARG A 80 8.81 11.63 13.81
CA ARG A 80 8.99 12.50 12.65
C ARG A 80 8.71 11.76 11.34
N LEU A 81 9.20 10.53 11.20
CA LEU A 81 8.97 9.69 10.02
C LEU A 81 7.50 9.25 9.93
N THR A 82 6.88 8.95 11.07
CA THR A 82 5.45 8.66 11.16
C THR A 82 4.61 9.86 10.69
N GLY A 83 5.01 11.09 11.04
CA GLY A 83 4.34 12.30 10.59
C GLY A 83 4.47 12.54 9.08
N ILE A 84 5.62 12.21 8.48
CA ILE A 84 5.83 12.30 7.03
C ILE A 84 4.98 11.25 6.31
N ASP A 85 4.97 10.00 6.79
CA ASP A 85 4.17 8.90 6.24
C ASP A 85 2.67 9.23 6.27
N LEU A 86 2.18 9.76 7.39
CA LEU A 86 0.77 10.17 7.53
C LEU A 86 0.39 11.25 6.51
N ARG A 87 1.26 12.27 6.31
CA ARG A 87 1.03 13.33 5.32
C ARG A 87 1.07 12.80 3.89
N ALA A 88 2.03 11.94 3.57
CA ALA A 88 2.13 11.30 2.27
C ALA A 88 0.89 10.46 1.97
N THR A 89 0.44 9.65 2.93
CA THR A 89 -0.79 8.87 2.84
C THR A 89 -2.03 9.75 2.63
N ALA A 90 -2.13 10.85 3.38
CA ALA A 90 -3.24 11.79 3.23
C ALA A 90 -3.27 12.44 1.83
N VAL A 91 -2.12 12.90 1.32
CA VAL A 91 -2.01 13.47 -0.03
C VAL A 91 -2.37 12.42 -1.09
N THR A 92 -1.85 11.20 -0.96
CA THR A 92 -2.19 10.09 -1.86
C THR A 92 -3.68 9.79 -1.85
N GLY A 93 -4.30 9.77 -0.67
CA GLY A 93 -5.74 9.57 -0.52
C GLY A 93 -6.56 10.64 -1.22
N ILE A 94 -6.19 11.92 -1.07
CA ILE A 94 -6.84 13.05 -1.76
C ILE A 94 -6.73 12.89 -3.28
N VAL A 95 -5.55 12.57 -3.79
CA VAL A 95 -5.33 12.39 -5.24
C VAL A 95 -6.18 11.25 -5.78
N LEU A 96 -6.25 10.11 -5.07
CA LEU A 96 -7.08 8.98 -5.48
C LEU A 96 -8.57 9.31 -5.48
N ILE A 97 -9.07 10.03 -4.47
CA ILE A 97 -10.46 10.48 -4.41
C ILE A 97 -10.77 11.41 -5.59
N LEU A 98 -9.89 12.37 -5.88
CA LEU A 98 -10.08 13.27 -7.03
C LEU A 98 -10.05 12.52 -8.36
N ALA A 99 -9.19 11.52 -8.53
CA ALA A 99 -9.14 10.69 -9.71
C ALA A 99 -10.43 9.86 -9.88
N ASP A 100 -10.93 9.25 -8.80
CA ASP A 100 -12.19 8.49 -8.79
C ASP A 100 -13.39 9.37 -9.15
N LEU A 101 -13.52 10.55 -8.54
CA LEU A 101 -14.57 11.51 -8.85
C LEU A 101 -14.49 11.99 -10.32
N THR A 102 -13.28 12.23 -10.82
CA THR A 102 -13.09 12.62 -12.22
C THR A 102 -13.51 11.49 -13.15
N ALA A 103 -13.11 10.26 -12.86
CA ALA A 103 -13.50 9.09 -13.64
C ALA A 103 -15.02 8.87 -13.62
N PHE A 104 -15.67 9.03 -12.46
CA PHE A 104 -17.11 8.99 -12.31
C PHE A 104 -17.82 9.99 -13.22
N VAL A 105 -17.39 11.26 -13.17
CA VAL A 105 -17.99 12.34 -14.00
C VAL A 105 -17.79 12.07 -15.48
N VAL A 106 -16.59 11.67 -15.88
CA VAL A 106 -16.26 11.38 -17.29
C VAL A 106 -17.08 10.19 -17.82
N GLN A 107 -17.19 9.13 -17.03
CA GLN A 107 -17.99 7.96 -17.45
C GLN A 107 -19.47 8.29 -17.54
N THR A 108 -20.01 9.03 -16.58
CA THR A 108 -21.41 9.49 -16.62
C THR A 108 -21.66 10.39 -17.83
N ALA A 109 -20.76 11.33 -18.13
CA ALA A 109 -20.88 12.23 -19.28
C ALA A 109 -20.82 11.49 -20.62
N ARG A 110 -20.10 10.37 -20.70
CA ARG A 110 -19.99 9.52 -21.89
C ARG A 110 -21.11 8.48 -22.01
N GLY A 111 -22.04 8.42 -21.05
CA GLY A 111 -23.09 7.39 -21.00
C GLY A 111 -22.57 5.98 -20.69
N GLY A 112 -21.35 5.89 -20.16
CA GLY A 112 -20.75 4.63 -19.74
C GLY A 112 -21.19 4.19 -18.33
N ASP A 113 -20.79 2.98 -17.91
CA ASP A 113 -21.07 2.49 -16.57
C ASP A 113 -20.18 3.17 -15.51
N ALA A 114 -20.78 4.06 -14.74
CA ALA A 114 -20.12 4.77 -13.64
C ALA A 114 -20.28 4.07 -12.28
N THR A 115 -21.01 2.95 -12.23
CA THR A 115 -21.31 2.22 -10.98
C THR A 115 -20.06 1.84 -10.17
N PRO A 116 -18.95 1.34 -10.77
CA PRO A 116 -17.75 1.01 -10.00
C PRO A 116 -17.17 2.19 -9.23
N TYR A 117 -17.13 3.36 -9.87
CA TYR A 117 -16.62 4.59 -9.25
C TYR A 117 -17.55 5.12 -8.14
N ALA A 118 -18.87 5.00 -8.35
CA ALA A 118 -19.86 5.34 -7.32
C ALA A 118 -19.65 4.51 -6.04
N TRP A 119 -19.42 3.19 -6.19
CA TRP A 119 -19.13 2.31 -5.05
C TRP A 119 -17.82 2.63 -4.36
N LEU A 120 -16.76 2.93 -5.11
CA LEU A 120 -15.47 3.33 -4.53
C LEU A 120 -15.58 4.64 -3.77
N GLY A 121 -16.25 5.64 -4.34
CA GLY A 121 -16.52 6.92 -3.67
C GLY A 121 -17.35 6.76 -2.40
N ALA A 122 -18.41 5.95 -2.44
CA ALA A 122 -19.25 5.66 -1.28
C ALA A 122 -18.45 4.96 -0.16
N LEU A 123 -17.61 3.98 -0.51
CA LEU A 123 -16.75 3.29 0.43
C LEU A 123 -15.72 4.23 1.06
N ALA A 124 -15.08 5.07 0.25
CA ALA A 124 -14.10 6.06 0.73
C ALA A 124 -14.76 7.05 1.70
N GLY A 125 -15.94 7.59 1.34
CA GLY A 125 -16.70 8.52 2.19
C GLY A 125 -17.14 7.89 3.51
N ALA A 126 -17.69 6.67 3.47
CA ALA A 126 -18.09 5.95 4.67
C ALA A 126 -16.90 5.66 5.58
N THR A 127 -15.78 5.21 5.02
CA THR A 127 -14.55 4.94 5.77
C THR A 127 -14.02 6.21 6.44
N TYR A 128 -14.03 7.34 5.73
CA TYR A 128 -13.60 8.62 6.29
C TYR A 128 -14.45 9.05 7.49
N VAL A 129 -15.78 8.99 7.36
CA VAL A 129 -16.71 9.37 8.45
C VAL A 129 -16.52 8.45 9.67
N ILE A 130 -16.40 7.16 9.46
CA ILE A 130 -16.17 6.19 10.55
C ILE A 130 -14.83 6.46 11.24
N ALA A 131 -13.77 6.65 10.46
CA ALA A 131 -12.44 6.94 10.99
C ALA A 131 -12.44 8.23 11.80
N LEU A 132 -13.06 9.29 11.28
CA LEU A 132 -13.19 10.58 11.98
C LEU A 132 -13.93 10.42 13.31
N PHE A 133 -15.05 9.70 13.31
CA PHE A 133 -15.84 9.47 14.53
C PHE A 133 -15.05 8.65 15.59
N VAL A 134 -14.33 7.64 15.16
CA VAL A 134 -13.49 6.81 16.08
C VAL A 134 -12.36 7.64 16.66
N LEU A 135 -11.69 8.45 15.84
CA LEU A 135 -10.58 9.30 16.28
C LEU A 135 -11.03 10.39 17.25
N LEU A 136 -12.17 11.03 16.97
CA LEU A 136 -12.75 12.05 17.84
C LEU A 136 -13.20 11.48 19.20
N ARG A 137 -13.59 10.20 19.27
CA ARG A 137 -13.94 9.56 20.55
C ARG A 137 -12.72 9.16 21.38
N ARG A 138 -11.54 9.09 20.77
CA ARG A 138 -10.29 8.68 21.45
C ARG A 138 -9.41 9.86 21.86
N SER A 139 -9.70 11.07 21.39
CA SER A 139 -9.04 12.32 21.76
C SER A 139 -9.77 13.00 22.95
#